data_171c3b4297dd713bb490bd22886c9f24
#
_entry.id   171c3b4297dd713bb490bd22886c9f24
#
_cell.length_a   1.000
_cell.length_b   1.000
_cell.length_c   1.000
_cell.angle_alpha   90.00
_cell.angle_beta   90.00
_cell.angle_gamma   90.00
#
_symmetry.space_group_name_H-M   'P 1'
#
loop_
_entity.id
_entity.type
_entity.pdbx_description
1 polymer ?
#
loop_
_entity_poly.entity_id
_entity_poly.type
_entity_poly.pdbx_seq_one_letter_code
_entity_poly.pdbx_strand_id
1 'polypeptide(L)'
;MNKEKILGYEVHRKKVKNINLRIKPNMEIYISVPMNLHRDYIENFIRSKEEWIKSVLKKVEDVKEKQKGFEYKNGEIHKFLGKEYNLIVRTGNFNGVSLKNDAKSNVMILTVNENIFENIDEKKKVMEKWYFENAKKLFLKFVEKWLEILDEHVEKVAINPMKTRWGSCNYVKKYINLNTELIKRTPFEIEYVILHELTHLKYPNHGKGFYNYIERYMPNYKVAEKMLNAKHYY
;
A
#
# COMPACT_ATOMS: atom_id res chain seq x y z
N MET A 1 25.16 0.16 27.39
CA MET A 1 24.01 -0.71 27.02
C MET A 1 24.50 -2.14 27.09
N ASN A 2 23.97 -2.92 28.03
CA ASN A 2 24.36 -4.34 28.12
C ASN A 2 23.61 -5.13 27.03
N LYS A 3 24.41 -5.66 26.10
CA LYS A 3 23.94 -6.60 25.09
C LYS A 3 24.38 -7.98 25.50
N GLU A 4 23.51 -8.97 25.37
CA GLU A 4 23.82 -10.37 25.60
C GLU A 4 23.20 -11.24 24.50
N LYS A 5 23.72 -12.45 24.30
CA LYS A 5 23.17 -13.40 23.34
C LYS A 5 22.44 -14.51 24.07
N ILE A 6 21.14 -14.66 23.80
CA ILE A 6 20.27 -15.67 24.42
C ILE A 6 19.56 -16.44 23.32
N LEU A 7 19.69 -17.76 23.30
CA LEU A 7 19.13 -18.67 22.28
C LEU A 7 19.43 -18.22 20.83
N GLY A 8 20.62 -17.64 20.61
CA GLY A 8 21.02 -17.14 19.29
C GLY A 8 20.57 -15.71 18.98
N TYR A 9 19.67 -15.12 19.78
CA TYR A 9 19.15 -13.75 19.57
C TYR A 9 19.95 -12.71 20.36
N GLU A 10 20.13 -11.50 19.77
CA GLU A 10 20.71 -10.37 20.47
C GLU A 10 19.64 -9.70 21.35
N VAL A 11 19.89 -9.69 22.67
CA VAL A 11 18.98 -9.15 23.69
C VAL A 11 19.60 -7.90 24.31
N HIS A 12 18.84 -6.83 24.37
CA HIS A 12 19.24 -5.53 24.90
C HIS A 12 18.59 -5.27 26.26
N ARG A 13 19.38 -5.20 27.34
CA ARG A 13 18.88 -4.78 28.64
C ARG A 13 18.73 -3.26 28.70
N LYS A 14 17.52 -2.79 29.01
CA LYS A 14 17.16 -1.38 29.01
C LYS A 14 16.23 -1.03 30.19
N LYS A 15 16.08 0.27 30.47
CA LYS A 15 15.07 0.78 31.42
C LYS A 15 13.68 0.72 30.78
N VAL A 16 13.15 -0.47 30.60
CA VAL A 16 11.80 -0.74 30.08
C VAL A 16 11.03 -1.60 31.09
N LYS A 17 9.70 -1.52 31.08
CA LYS A 17 8.84 -2.30 31.99
C LYS A 17 8.56 -3.72 31.49
N ASN A 18 8.50 -3.90 30.16
CA ASN A 18 8.08 -5.15 29.52
C ASN A 18 9.14 -5.62 28.54
N ILE A 19 9.09 -6.92 28.19
CA ILE A 19 9.85 -7.45 27.05
C ILE A 19 9.22 -6.90 25.76
N ASN A 20 10.05 -6.35 24.88
CA ASN A 20 9.64 -5.92 23.55
C ASN A 20 10.40 -6.74 22.50
N LEU A 21 9.66 -7.38 21.61
CA LEU A 21 10.16 -8.10 20.45
C LEU A 21 9.72 -7.38 19.19
N ARG A 22 10.65 -7.05 18.31
CA ARG A 22 10.38 -6.41 17.01
C ARG A 22 11.21 -7.08 15.93
N ILE A 23 10.62 -7.26 14.77
CA ILE A 23 11.32 -7.66 13.55
C ILE A 23 11.37 -6.45 12.64
N LYS A 24 12.58 -6.04 12.26
CA LYS A 24 12.80 -4.89 11.38
C LYS A 24 12.61 -5.29 9.90
N PRO A 25 12.36 -4.34 8.99
CA PRO A 25 12.23 -4.64 7.55
C PRO A 25 13.44 -5.34 6.92
N ASN A 26 14.63 -5.17 7.52
CA ASN A 26 15.85 -5.89 7.12
C ASN A 26 15.95 -7.31 7.71
N MET A 27 14.87 -7.85 8.31
CA MET A 27 14.77 -9.14 8.99
C MET A 27 15.58 -9.26 10.30
N GLU A 28 16.14 -8.16 10.78
CA GLU A 28 16.84 -8.11 12.07
C GLU A 28 15.82 -8.24 13.22
N ILE A 29 16.03 -9.22 14.09
CA ILE A 29 15.22 -9.42 15.28
C ILE A 29 15.80 -8.60 16.41
N TYR A 30 14.99 -7.69 16.96
CA TYR A 30 15.37 -6.82 18.05
C TYR A 30 14.56 -7.14 19.30
N ILE A 31 15.25 -7.56 20.38
CA ILE A 31 14.63 -7.89 21.67
C ILE A 31 15.16 -6.92 22.72
N SER A 32 14.28 -6.22 23.43
CA SER A 32 14.66 -5.43 24.59
C SER A 32 13.91 -5.88 25.83
N VAL A 33 14.63 -5.95 26.96
CA VAL A 33 14.15 -6.50 28.23
C VAL A 33 14.48 -5.57 29.39
N PRO A 34 13.76 -5.63 30.53
CA PRO A 34 14.12 -4.95 31.76
C PRO A 34 15.52 -5.32 32.25
N MET A 35 16.21 -4.34 32.89
CA MET A 35 17.60 -4.51 33.35
C MET A 35 17.80 -5.74 34.26
N ASN A 36 16.86 -5.99 35.15
CA ASN A 36 16.98 -7.03 36.19
C ASN A 36 16.16 -8.28 35.91
N LEU A 37 15.68 -8.47 34.66
CA LEU A 37 14.87 -9.65 34.36
C LEU A 37 15.74 -10.91 34.32
N HIS A 38 15.29 -11.99 35.03
CA HIS A 38 16.02 -13.25 35.06
C HIS A 38 16.12 -13.89 33.67
N ARG A 39 17.26 -14.52 33.38
CA ARG A 39 17.57 -15.10 32.08
C ARG A 39 16.56 -16.15 31.64
N ASP A 40 16.13 -17.02 32.54
CA ASP A 40 15.18 -18.11 32.24
C ASP A 40 13.84 -17.57 31.77
N TYR A 41 13.42 -16.39 32.30
CA TYR A 41 12.18 -15.76 31.86
C TYR A 41 12.30 -15.24 30.42
N ILE A 42 13.48 -14.74 30.04
CA ILE A 42 13.76 -14.27 28.69
C ILE A 42 13.79 -15.46 27.73
N GLU A 43 14.43 -16.56 28.12
CA GLU A 43 14.50 -17.79 27.31
C GLU A 43 13.10 -18.37 27.07
N ASN A 44 12.28 -18.50 28.10
CA ASN A 44 10.91 -18.99 28.00
C ASN A 44 10.05 -18.09 27.10
N PHE A 45 10.21 -16.77 27.23
CA PHE A 45 9.53 -15.81 26.34
C PHE A 45 9.96 -16.00 24.88
N ILE A 46 11.26 -16.08 24.60
CA ILE A 46 11.76 -16.30 23.23
C ILE A 46 11.21 -17.60 22.65
N ARG A 47 11.27 -18.73 23.40
CA ARG A 47 10.71 -20.01 22.97
C ARG A 47 9.22 -19.91 22.66
N SER A 48 8.44 -19.22 23.50
CA SER A 48 7.00 -19.00 23.26
C SER A 48 6.69 -18.18 22.00
N LYS A 49 7.68 -17.45 21.46
CA LYS A 49 7.56 -16.60 20.27
C LYS A 49 8.23 -17.16 19.02
N GLU A 50 8.91 -18.30 19.09
CA GLU A 50 9.66 -18.88 17.96
C GLU A 50 8.79 -19.09 16.71
N GLU A 51 7.60 -19.68 16.88
CA GLU A 51 6.68 -19.92 15.75
C GLU A 51 6.16 -18.59 15.16
N TRP A 52 5.89 -17.62 16.01
CA TRP A 52 5.51 -16.29 15.56
C TRP A 52 6.67 -15.62 14.80
N ILE A 53 7.90 -15.69 15.32
CA ILE A 53 9.10 -15.16 14.65
C ILE A 53 9.26 -15.79 13.27
N LYS A 54 9.21 -17.13 13.17
CA LYS A 54 9.31 -17.87 11.90
C LYS A 54 8.24 -17.42 10.91
N SER A 55 6.98 -17.30 11.38
CA SER A 55 5.86 -16.90 10.54
C SER A 55 6.02 -15.46 10.00
N VAL A 56 6.54 -14.54 10.83
CA VAL A 56 6.78 -13.14 10.41
C VAL A 56 7.98 -13.06 9.48
N LEU A 57 9.07 -13.75 9.75
CA LEU A 57 10.24 -13.79 8.86
C LEU A 57 9.86 -14.33 7.48
N LYS A 58 9.12 -15.44 7.42
CA LYS A 58 8.61 -15.99 6.15
C LYS A 58 7.75 -14.97 5.40
N LYS A 59 6.84 -14.27 6.10
CA LYS A 59 6.03 -13.18 5.48
C LYS A 59 6.90 -12.04 4.96
N VAL A 60 7.95 -11.64 5.71
CA VAL A 60 8.88 -10.59 5.26
C VAL A 60 9.69 -11.06 4.05
N GLU A 61 10.07 -12.33 4.00
CA GLU A 61 10.78 -12.94 2.88
C GLU A 61 9.89 -13.04 1.63
N ASP A 62 8.65 -13.52 1.78
CA ASP A 62 7.63 -13.54 0.72
C ASP A 62 7.34 -12.13 0.18
N VAL A 63 7.38 -11.12 1.07
CA VAL A 63 7.23 -9.70 0.69
C VAL A 63 8.47 -9.20 -0.05
N LYS A 64 9.68 -9.57 0.38
CA LYS A 64 10.92 -9.20 -0.33
C LYS A 64 11.01 -9.87 -1.72
N GLU A 65 10.59 -11.11 -1.86
CA GLU A 65 10.52 -11.75 -3.18
C GLU A 65 9.49 -11.06 -4.08
N LYS A 66 8.35 -10.63 -3.52
CA LYS A 66 7.35 -9.83 -4.24
C LYS A 66 7.80 -8.38 -4.47
N GLN A 67 8.75 -7.86 -3.67
CA GLN A 67 9.38 -6.55 -3.82
C GLN A 67 10.65 -6.57 -4.69
N LYS A 68 11.04 -7.71 -5.28
CA LYS A 68 11.86 -7.66 -6.49
C LYS A 68 11.05 -6.81 -7.47
N GLY A 69 11.52 -5.57 -7.65
CA GLY A 69 10.82 -4.60 -8.51
C GLY A 69 10.55 -5.23 -9.86
N PHE A 70 9.48 -4.81 -10.51
CA PHE A 70 9.19 -5.25 -11.86
C PHE A 70 10.42 -5.05 -12.76
N GLU A 71 10.77 -6.06 -13.54
CA GLU A 71 11.78 -5.98 -14.58
C GLU A 71 11.18 -5.47 -15.90
N TYR A 72 9.83 -5.35 -15.91
CA TYR A 72 9.05 -4.95 -17.08
C TYR A 72 9.37 -5.83 -18.29
N LYS A 73 9.14 -7.12 -18.12
CA LYS A 73 9.32 -8.16 -19.14
C LYS A 73 8.02 -8.90 -19.44
N ASN A 74 7.99 -9.59 -20.58
CA ASN A 74 6.82 -10.38 -20.99
C ASN A 74 6.41 -11.39 -19.93
N GLY A 75 5.09 -11.48 -19.65
CA GLY A 75 4.50 -12.41 -18.71
C GLY A 75 4.38 -11.90 -17.28
N GLU A 76 4.91 -10.72 -16.96
CA GLU A 76 4.66 -10.11 -15.63
C GLU A 76 3.19 -9.72 -15.47
N ILE A 77 2.68 -9.87 -14.24
CA ILE A 77 1.30 -9.52 -13.91
C ILE A 77 1.24 -8.12 -13.33
N HIS A 78 0.55 -7.23 -14.02
CA HIS A 78 0.28 -5.87 -13.56
C HIS A 78 -1.20 -5.68 -13.25
N LYS A 79 -1.52 -4.85 -12.24
CA LYS A 79 -2.91 -4.59 -11.83
C LYS A 79 -3.37 -3.22 -12.31
N PHE A 80 -4.62 -3.16 -12.75
CA PHE A 80 -5.30 -1.91 -13.09
C PHE A 80 -6.80 -2.05 -12.86
N LEU A 81 -7.40 -1.14 -12.10
CA LEU A 81 -8.82 -1.15 -11.71
C LEU A 81 -9.32 -2.51 -11.18
N GLY A 82 -8.50 -3.15 -10.31
CA GLY A 82 -8.80 -4.43 -9.68
C GLY A 82 -8.61 -5.65 -10.57
N LYS A 83 -8.30 -5.48 -11.84
CA LYS A 83 -8.03 -6.57 -12.79
C LYS A 83 -6.54 -6.82 -12.92
N GLU A 84 -6.18 -8.08 -13.19
CA GLU A 84 -4.82 -8.51 -13.50
C GLU A 84 -4.65 -8.56 -15.01
N TYR A 85 -3.49 -8.08 -15.47
CA TYR A 85 -3.10 -7.99 -16.87
C TYR A 85 -1.75 -8.66 -17.09
N ASN A 86 -1.63 -9.52 -18.08
CA ASN A 86 -0.34 -10.01 -18.55
C ASN A 86 0.38 -8.91 -19.32
N LEU A 87 1.61 -8.59 -18.92
CA LEU A 87 2.44 -7.61 -19.61
C LEU A 87 3.03 -8.20 -20.87
N ILE A 88 2.91 -7.46 -21.98
CA ILE A 88 3.67 -7.66 -23.22
C ILE A 88 4.50 -6.40 -23.45
N VAL A 89 5.80 -6.56 -23.60
CA VAL A 89 6.74 -5.48 -23.91
C VAL A 89 7.16 -5.60 -25.36
N ARG A 90 7.10 -4.50 -26.08
CA ARG A 90 7.51 -4.46 -27.49
C ARG A 90 8.18 -3.14 -27.85
N THR A 91 8.99 -3.16 -28.89
CA THR A 91 9.53 -1.95 -29.51
C THR A 91 8.49 -1.24 -30.37
N GLY A 92 8.64 0.08 -30.50
CA GLY A 92 7.80 0.91 -31.36
C GLY A 92 8.30 2.35 -31.42
N ASN A 93 7.59 3.20 -32.15
CA ASN A 93 7.99 4.59 -32.40
C ASN A 93 7.55 5.57 -31.30
N PHE A 94 6.99 5.06 -30.20
CA PHE A 94 6.55 5.87 -29.07
C PHE A 94 6.72 5.09 -27.77
N ASN A 95 6.72 5.82 -26.65
CA ASN A 95 6.71 5.24 -25.32
C ASN A 95 5.32 5.37 -24.70
N GLY A 96 4.69 4.26 -24.36
CA GLY A 96 3.35 4.28 -23.77
C GLY A 96 2.80 2.91 -23.42
N VAL A 97 1.62 2.91 -22.78
CA VAL A 97 0.92 1.69 -22.37
C VAL A 97 -0.47 1.68 -22.96
N SER A 98 -0.89 0.54 -23.49
CA SER A 98 -2.25 0.29 -23.94
C SER A 98 -2.80 -0.99 -23.34
N LEU A 99 -4.12 -1.07 -23.19
CA LEU A 99 -4.81 -2.25 -22.68
C LEU A 99 -5.59 -2.92 -23.81
N LYS A 100 -5.54 -4.25 -23.84
CA LYS A 100 -6.44 -5.07 -24.62
C LYS A 100 -7.19 -5.99 -23.68
N ASN A 101 -8.52 -5.94 -23.76
CA ASN A 101 -9.40 -6.80 -22.98
C ASN A 101 -10.23 -7.60 -24.00
N ASP A 102 -10.10 -8.89 -23.97
CA ASP A 102 -10.97 -9.79 -24.71
C ASP A 102 -11.63 -10.79 -23.74
N ALA A 103 -12.52 -11.65 -24.24
CA ALA A 103 -13.27 -12.59 -23.42
C ALA A 103 -12.37 -13.62 -22.69
N LYS A 104 -11.10 -13.79 -23.10
CA LYS A 104 -10.20 -14.82 -22.58
C LYS A 104 -8.99 -14.27 -21.83
N SER A 105 -8.62 -13.00 -22.07
CA SER A 105 -7.39 -12.44 -21.50
C SER A 105 -7.42 -10.93 -21.36
N ASN A 106 -6.77 -10.45 -20.31
CA ASN A 106 -6.44 -9.04 -20.15
C ASN A 106 -4.94 -8.88 -20.43
N VAL A 107 -4.60 -8.04 -21.37
CA VAL A 107 -3.22 -7.79 -21.79
C VAL A 107 -2.90 -6.31 -21.62
N MET A 108 -1.77 -6.03 -20.98
CA MET A 108 -1.16 -4.71 -20.89
C MET A 108 0.04 -4.67 -21.83
N ILE A 109 0.03 -3.77 -22.80
CA ILE A 109 1.09 -3.66 -23.79
C ILE A 109 1.91 -2.41 -23.48
N LEU A 110 3.15 -2.62 -23.04
CA LEU A 110 4.16 -1.57 -22.90
C LEU A 110 4.91 -1.46 -24.24
N THR A 111 4.71 -0.36 -24.94
CA THR A 111 5.46 -0.03 -26.14
C THR A 111 6.55 0.98 -25.77
N VAL A 112 7.78 0.72 -26.17
CA VAL A 112 8.93 1.60 -25.91
C VAL A 112 9.82 1.70 -27.13
N ASN A 113 10.55 2.81 -27.25
CA ASN A 113 11.57 2.96 -28.27
C ASN A 113 12.71 1.96 -28.05
N GLU A 114 13.36 1.54 -29.10
CA GLU A 114 14.40 0.50 -29.08
C GLU A 114 15.56 0.85 -28.14
N ASN A 115 15.95 2.13 -28.07
CA ASN A 115 17.05 2.61 -27.22
C ASN A 115 16.79 2.45 -25.71
N ILE A 116 15.54 2.26 -25.28
CA ILE A 116 15.19 2.06 -23.86
C ILE A 116 14.62 0.67 -23.56
N PHE A 117 14.54 -0.19 -24.56
CA PHE A 117 13.92 -1.52 -24.44
C PHE A 117 14.57 -2.39 -23.35
N GLU A 118 15.89 -2.34 -23.23
CA GLU A 118 16.62 -3.07 -22.19
C GLU A 118 16.74 -2.29 -20.87
N ASN A 119 16.34 -1.02 -20.84
CA ASN A 119 16.49 -0.16 -19.67
C ASN A 119 15.26 -0.26 -18.76
N ILE A 120 15.43 -0.96 -17.62
CA ILE A 120 14.37 -1.19 -16.64
C ILE A 120 13.84 0.12 -16.05
N ASP A 121 14.73 1.08 -15.72
CA ASP A 121 14.33 2.34 -15.10
C ASP A 121 13.53 3.22 -16.05
N GLU A 122 13.88 3.24 -17.34
CA GLU A 122 13.10 3.98 -18.33
C GLU A 122 11.73 3.32 -18.59
N LYS A 123 11.65 1.99 -18.69
CA LYS A 123 10.37 1.27 -18.76
C LYS A 123 9.49 1.55 -17.54
N LYS A 124 10.10 1.58 -16.34
CA LYS A 124 9.43 1.96 -15.10
C LYS A 124 8.82 3.35 -15.18
N LYS A 125 9.57 4.35 -15.62
CA LYS A 125 9.07 5.73 -15.80
C LYS A 125 7.86 5.79 -16.73
N VAL A 126 7.87 5.05 -17.84
CA VAL A 126 6.75 4.98 -18.79
C VAL A 126 5.51 4.40 -18.10
N MET A 127 5.66 3.31 -17.36
CA MET A 127 4.58 2.67 -16.61
C MET A 127 4.03 3.58 -15.50
N GLU A 128 4.91 4.19 -14.70
CA GLU A 128 4.52 5.10 -13.61
C GLU A 128 3.76 6.32 -14.15
N LYS A 129 4.22 6.90 -15.24
CA LYS A 129 3.54 8.00 -15.92
C LYS A 129 2.14 7.59 -16.37
N TRP A 130 2.02 6.42 -17.01
CA TRP A 130 0.73 5.91 -17.44
C TRP A 130 -0.24 5.68 -16.27
N TYR A 131 0.22 5.06 -15.18
CA TYR A 131 -0.59 4.89 -13.97
C TYR A 131 -1.02 6.24 -13.38
N PHE A 132 -0.11 7.20 -13.31
CA PHE A 132 -0.39 8.54 -12.80
C PHE A 132 -1.46 9.28 -13.61
N GLU A 133 -1.34 9.27 -14.94
CA GLU A 133 -2.32 9.95 -15.81
C GLU A 133 -3.72 9.31 -15.69
N ASN A 134 -3.80 7.98 -15.63
CA ASN A 134 -5.06 7.29 -15.42
C ASN A 134 -5.63 7.54 -14.02
N ALA A 135 -4.79 7.53 -12.98
CA ALA A 135 -5.20 7.86 -11.63
C ALA A 135 -5.75 9.29 -11.56
N LYS A 136 -5.03 10.25 -12.12
CA LYS A 136 -5.45 11.65 -12.16
C LYS A 136 -6.82 11.80 -12.80
N LYS A 137 -7.00 11.25 -13.99
CA LYS A 137 -8.28 11.33 -14.71
C LYS A 137 -9.44 10.70 -13.92
N LEU A 138 -9.26 9.50 -13.39
CA LEU A 138 -10.32 8.77 -12.71
C LEU A 138 -10.63 9.35 -11.32
N PHE A 139 -9.58 9.68 -10.55
CA PHE A 139 -9.77 10.17 -9.19
C PHE A 139 -10.43 11.54 -9.16
N LEU A 140 -10.02 12.45 -10.06
CA LEU A 140 -10.67 13.76 -10.16
C LEU A 140 -12.16 13.62 -10.51
N LYS A 141 -12.52 12.73 -11.45
CA LYS A 141 -13.92 12.44 -11.77
C LYS A 141 -14.70 11.92 -10.53
N PHE A 142 -14.11 11.04 -9.74
CA PHE A 142 -14.76 10.54 -8.52
C PHE A 142 -14.83 11.59 -7.42
N VAL A 143 -13.79 12.42 -7.27
CA VAL A 143 -13.81 13.55 -6.32
C VAL A 143 -14.92 14.54 -6.69
N GLU A 144 -15.02 14.98 -7.94
CA GLU A 144 -16.08 15.86 -8.42
C GLU A 144 -17.48 15.31 -8.13
N LYS A 145 -17.71 14.02 -8.49
CA LYS A 145 -18.97 13.33 -8.20
C LYS A 145 -19.32 13.37 -6.71
N TRP A 146 -18.35 13.07 -5.85
CA TRP A 146 -18.62 13.01 -4.41
C TRP A 146 -18.74 14.38 -3.78
N LEU A 147 -18.01 15.39 -4.24
CA LEU A 147 -18.18 16.78 -3.78
C LEU A 147 -19.59 17.31 -4.07
N GLU A 148 -20.15 17.01 -5.25
CA GLU A 148 -21.53 17.35 -5.60
C GLU A 148 -22.55 16.63 -4.68
N ILE A 149 -22.38 15.31 -4.46
CA ILE A 149 -23.29 14.51 -3.60
C ILE A 149 -23.25 14.98 -2.14
N LEU A 150 -22.07 15.37 -1.64
CA LEU A 150 -21.86 15.74 -0.24
C LEU A 150 -22.11 17.22 0.03
N ASP A 151 -22.32 18.03 -1.01
CA ASP A 151 -22.37 19.50 -0.96
C ASP A 151 -21.15 20.08 -0.22
N GLU A 152 -19.96 19.60 -0.62
CA GLU A 152 -18.68 19.97 -0.01
C GLU A 152 -17.72 20.57 -1.06
N HIS A 153 -16.68 21.24 -0.56
CA HIS A 153 -15.67 21.89 -1.37
C HIS A 153 -14.26 21.55 -0.91
N VAL A 154 -13.34 21.36 -1.85
CA VAL A 154 -11.90 21.20 -1.61
C VAL A 154 -11.10 22.23 -2.41
N GLU A 155 -10.06 22.78 -1.76
CA GLU A 155 -9.15 23.76 -2.39
C GLU A 155 -8.10 23.07 -3.27
N LYS A 156 -7.74 21.84 -2.92
CA LYS A 156 -6.68 21.13 -3.64
C LYS A 156 -6.86 19.62 -3.52
N VAL A 157 -6.72 18.95 -4.67
CA VAL A 157 -6.54 17.51 -4.77
C VAL A 157 -5.14 17.23 -5.33
N ALA A 158 -4.32 16.51 -4.58
CA ALA A 158 -3.00 16.07 -5.03
C ALA A 158 -2.99 14.54 -5.18
N ILE A 159 -2.31 14.05 -6.20
CA ILE A 159 -2.16 12.62 -6.48
C ILE A 159 -0.66 12.35 -6.51
N ASN A 160 -0.19 11.52 -5.59
CA ASN A 160 1.23 11.26 -5.40
C ASN A 160 1.46 9.80 -4.98
N PRO A 161 2.62 9.20 -5.25
CA PRO A 161 2.99 7.93 -4.65
C PRO A 161 3.15 8.09 -3.13
N MET A 162 2.50 7.22 -2.36
CA MET A 162 2.55 7.22 -0.90
C MET A 162 2.90 5.82 -0.39
N LYS A 163 3.72 5.73 0.66
CA LYS A 163 4.24 4.44 1.16
C LYS A 163 3.28 3.71 2.11
N THR A 164 2.50 4.45 2.90
CA THR A 164 1.78 3.89 4.06
C THR A 164 0.29 4.19 4.11
N ARG A 165 -0.23 4.97 3.17
CA ARG A 165 -1.63 5.42 3.17
C ARG A 165 -2.22 5.38 1.78
N TRP A 166 -3.54 5.18 1.69
CA TRP A 166 -4.28 5.30 0.45
C TRP A 166 -4.67 6.73 0.14
N GLY A 167 -4.90 7.54 1.19
CA GLY A 167 -5.21 8.95 1.10
C GLY A 167 -4.86 9.69 2.38
N SER A 168 -5.08 10.99 2.39
CA SER A 168 -5.07 11.85 3.58
C SER A 168 -5.85 13.14 3.32
N CYS A 169 -6.53 13.64 4.33
CA CYS A 169 -7.24 14.92 4.30
C CYS A 169 -6.63 15.90 5.32
N ASN A 170 -6.39 17.14 4.86
CA ASN A 170 -6.20 18.27 5.76
C ASN A 170 -7.49 19.09 5.75
N TYR A 171 -8.36 18.83 6.73
CA TYR A 171 -9.68 19.46 6.81
C TYR A 171 -9.64 20.97 7.04
N VAL A 172 -8.57 21.50 7.67
CA VAL A 172 -8.40 22.94 7.92
C VAL A 172 -8.09 23.67 6.60
N LYS A 173 -7.18 23.13 5.79
CA LYS A 173 -6.81 23.69 4.48
C LYS A 173 -7.70 23.21 3.35
N LYS A 174 -8.60 22.26 3.61
CA LYS A 174 -9.42 21.58 2.60
C LYS A 174 -8.60 20.95 1.47
N TYR A 175 -7.48 20.31 1.81
CA TYR A 175 -6.60 19.62 0.88
C TYR A 175 -6.74 18.10 1.02
N ILE A 176 -6.84 17.40 -0.12
CA ILE A 176 -6.87 15.93 -0.19
C ILE A 176 -5.66 15.45 -0.96
N ASN A 177 -5.02 14.41 -0.45
CA ASN A 177 -4.00 13.68 -1.17
C ASN A 177 -4.47 12.24 -1.39
N LEU A 178 -4.28 11.73 -2.60
CA LEU A 178 -4.63 10.36 -2.98
C LEU A 178 -3.38 9.63 -3.49
N ASN A 179 -3.24 8.38 -3.10
CA ASN A 179 -2.10 7.55 -3.51
C ASN A 179 -2.27 7.04 -4.94
N THR A 180 -1.28 7.28 -5.80
CA THR A 180 -1.29 6.77 -7.18
C THR A 180 -1.51 5.26 -7.25
N GLU A 181 -0.98 4.49 -6.27
CA GLU A 181 -1.16 3.03 -6.20
C GLU A 181 -2.62 2.58 -6.06
N LEU A 182 -3.50 3.48 -5.61
CA LEU A 182 -4.92 3.24 -5.50
C LEU A 182 -5.57 2.90 -6.86
N ILE A 183 -5.00 3.34 -7.99
CA ILE A 183 -5.49 3.02 -9.34
C ILE A 183 -5.45 1.51 -9.65
N LYS A 184 -4.66 0.75 -8.91
CA LYS A 184 -4.57 -0.71 -9.04
C LYS A 184 -5.72 -1.44 -8.33
N ARG A 185 -6.53 -0.72 -7.54
CA ARG A 185 -7.68 -1.23 -6.80
C ARG A 185 -8.97 -1.17 -7.64
N THR A 186 -10.00 -1.84 -7.19
CA THR A 186 -11.32 -1.78 -7.84
C THR A 186 -11.90 -0.37 -7.76
N PRO A 187 -12.77 0.05 -8.71
CA PRO A 187 -13.47 1.34 -8.62
C PRO A 187 -14.21 1.52 -7.30
N PHE A 188 -14.77 0.46 -6.74
CA PHE A 188 -15.46 0.47 -5.45
C PHE A 188 -14.52 0.82 -4.28
N GLU A 189 -13.31 0.22 -4.24
CA GLU A 189 -12.29 0.56 -3.25
C GLU A 189 -11.79 2.00 -3.41
N ILE A 190 -11.63 2.46 -4.65
CA ILE A 190 -11.20 3.84 -4.97
C ILE A 190 -12.25 4.84 -4.48
N GLU A 191 -13.52 4.62 -4.80
CA GLU A 191 -14.62 5.49 -4.36
C GLU A 191 -14.73 5.54 -2.83
N TYR A 192 -14.54 4.40 -2.15
CA TYR A 192 -14.53 4.37 -0.69
C TYR A 192 -13.43 5.24 -0.10
N VAL A 193 -12.19 5.13 -0.59
CA VAL A 193 -11.08 5.96 -0.09
C VAL A 193 -11.37 7.44 -0.32
N ILE A 194 -11.89 7.82 -1.48
CA ILE A 194 -12.24 9.20 -1.79
C ILE A 194 -13.34 9.71 -0.86
N LEU A 195 -14.42 8.94 -0.67
CA LEU A 195 -15.49 9.28 0.28
C LEU A 195 -14.95 9.39 1.71
N HIS A 196 -14.04 8.50 2.13
CA HIS A 196 -13.39 8.53 3.45
C HIS A 196 -12.63 9.85 3.66
N GLU A 197 -11.80 10.25 2.71
CA GLU A 197 -11.03 11.49 2.81
C GLU A 197 -11.91 12.74 2.77
N LEU A 198 -12.96 12.74 1.95
CA LEU A 198 -13.93 13.83 1.91
C LEU A 198 -14.75 13.93 3.20
N THR A 199 -15.08 12.80 3.83
CA THR A 199 -15.79 12.78 5.12
C THR A 199 -14.99 13.49 6.22
N HIS A 200 -13.66 13.50 6.14
CA HIS A 200 -12.82 14.25 7.09
C HIS A 200 -13.02 15.77 7.05
N LEU A 201 -13.55 16.32 5.96
CA LEU A 201 -13.89 17.75 5.91
C LEU A 201 -14.93 18.12 6.97
N LYS A 202 -15.85 17.20 7.28
CA LYS A 202 -16.93 17.38 8.24
C LYS A 202 -16.64 16.70 9.60
N TYR A 203 -16.01 15.54 9.57
CA TYR A 203 -15.69 14.74 10.74
C TYR A 203 -14.18 14.44 10.80
N PRO A 204 -13.37 15.29 11.47
CA PRO A 204 -11.91 15.12 11.50
C PRO A 204 -11.44 13.80 12.12
N ASN A 205 -12.24 13.20 13.02
CA ASN A 205 -11.91 11.98 13.75
C ASN A 205 -12.84 10.83 13.35
N HIS A 206 -12.32 9.59 13.38
CA HIS A 206 -13.04 8.35 13.07
C HIS A 206 -14.02 7.93 14.20
N GLY A 207 -14.85 8.86 14.69
CA GLY A 207 -15.88 8.58 15.66
C GLY A 207 -17.16 8.01 15.04
N LYS A 208 -18.20 7.77 15.86
CA LYS A 208 -19.49 7.24 15.41
C LYS A 208 -20.12 8.09 14.29
N GLY A 209 -20.02 9.43 14.39
CA GLY A 209 -20.55 10.34 13.36
C GLY A 209 -19.87 10.17 12.00
N PHE A 210 -18.55 9.94 11.97
CA PHE A 210 -17.79 9.68 10.76
C PHE A 210 -18.28 8.44 10.02
N TYR A 211 -18.38 7.31 10.73
CA TYR A 211 -18.79 6.06 10.11
C TYR A 211 -20.30 6.04 9.74
N ASN A 212 -21.17 6.66 10.55
CA ASN A 212 -22.58 6.82 10.18
C ASN A 212 -22.75 7.67 8.92
N TYR A 213 -21.89 8.67 8.73
CA TYR A 213 -21.92 9.51 7.53
C TYR A 213 -21.49 8.74 6.29
N ILE A 214 -20.41 7.97 6.37
CA ILE A 214 -19.99 7.08 5.27
C ILE A 214 -21.08 6.05 4.95
N GLU A 215 -21.64 5.38 5.98
CA GLU A 215 -22.66 4.34 5.82
C GLU A 215 -23.93 4.85 5.13
N ARG A 216 -24.29 6.12 5.35
CA ARG A 216 -25.42 6.77 4.67
C ARG A 216 -25.25 6.81 3.15
N TYR A 217 -24.04 7.06 2.66
CA TYR A 217 -23.76 7.22 1.22
C TYR A 217 -23.19 5.95 0.58
N MET A 218 -22.57 5.10 1.37
CA MET A 218 -21.99 3.83 0.94
C MET A 218 -22.29 2.74 2.00
N PRO A 219 -23.50 2.16 2.02
CA PRO A 219 -23.93 1.20 3.07
C PRO A 219 -23.02 -0.02 3.20
N ASN A 220 -22.38 -0.43 2.11
CA ASN A 220 -21.46 -1.56 2.05
C ASN A 220 -19.97 -1.19 2.19
N TYR A 221 -19.64 -0.01 2.71
CA TYR A 221 -18.27 0.50 2.84
C TYR A 221 -17.32 -0.47 3.57
N LYS A 222 -17.84 -1.23 4.55
CA LYS A 222 -17.03 -2.22 5.31
C LYS A 222 -16.43 -3.31 4.43
N VAL A 223 -17.05 -3.60 3.29
CA VAL A 223 -16.51 -4.54 2.30
C VAL A 223 -15.27 -3.93 1.64
N ALA A 224 -15.34 -2.67 1.20
CA ALA A 224 -14.20 -1.97 0.61
C ALA A 224 -13.04 -1.83 1.61
N GLU A 225 -13.35 -1.45 2.84
CA GLU A 225 -12.38 -1.35 3.94
C GLU A 225 -11.66 -2.69 4.20
N LYS A 226 -12.41 -3.79 4.29
CA LYS A 226 -11.85 -5.13 4.45
C LYS A 226 -10.97 -5.53 3.26
N MET A 227 -11.39 -5.24 2.03
CA MET A 227 -10.61 -5.53 0.81
C MET A 227 -9.29 -4.75 0.78
N LEU A 228 -9.30 -3.47 1.17
CA LEU A 228 -8.10 -2.64 1.28
C LEU A 228 -7.15 -3.16 2.37
N ASN A 229 -7.68 -3.52 3.54
CA ASN A 229 -6.88 -4.01 4.68
C ASN A 229 -6.33 -5.42 4.46
N ALA A 230 -7.05 -6.31 3.77
CA ALA A 230 -6.60 -7.68 3.50
C ALA A 230 -5.35 -7.77 2.61
N LYS A 231 -4.97 -6.68 1.91
CA LYS A 231 -3.85 -6.63 0.97
C LYS A 231 -2.74 -5.64 1.35
N HIS A 232 -2.77 -5.13 2.57
CA HIS A 232 -1.73 -4.23 3.10
C HIS A 232 -0.48 -4.97 3.58
N TYR A 233 -0.01 -5.94 2.81
CA TYR A 233 1.32 -6.52 2.97
C TYR A 233 2.15 -6.16 1.71
N TYR A 234 2.59 -4.89 1.69
CA TYR A 234 3.64 -4.41 0.81
C TYR A 234 4.83 -3.97 1.66
#